data_9d7b0f71135daafbf562d094947c15b5
#
_entry.id   9d7b0f71135daafbf562d094947c15b5
#
_cell.length_a   1.000
_cell.length_b   1.000
_cell.length_c   1.000
_cell.angle_alpha   90.00
_cell.angle_beta   90.00
_cell.angle_gamma   90.00
#
_symmetry.space_group_name_H-M   'P 1'
#
loop_
_entity.id
_entity.type
_entity.pdbx_description
1 polymer ?
#
loop_
_entity_poly.entity_id
_entity_poly.type
_entity_poly.pdbx_seq_one_letter_code
_entity_poly.pdbx_strand_id
1 'polypeptide(L)'
;MRWAKQQKVPVFVLGGGSNLVVADEGASGLVLHMRTRGQVWTQSGGEVRVEVQAGEAWDDVVAEAALRNAAGIECLSGIPGTAGAAPVQNIGAYGQEVAEALRRILVLDCETLEIREIDLEKCGFGYRTSTFKREPDRFVILSVTLGLVAGGRPALRYADLVTALSDNTHPSLVQVRAAVLALRRKKSMVYDETDPNRHSAGSFFTNPIVAVDVAAAIARHAVSAGIIRTPEEMPQFVLPDGQVKLAAGWLIEHAGLSKGFRMGSVGISSRHALALVHHGGGTTADLVRLALHVHAAVYDRFGIALGPEPVFLGLTWPG
;
A
#
# COMPACT_ATOMS: atom_id res chain seq x y z
N MET A 1 10.04 -25.00 1.48
CA MET A 1 10.46 -24.77 0.07
C MET A 1 11.00 -26.03 -0.61
N ARG A 2 12.06 -26.72 -0.09
CA ARG A 2 12.65 -27.93 -0.74
C ARG A 2 11.63 -29.01 -1.04
N TRP A 3 10.78 -29.35 -0.08
CA TRP A 3 9.71 -30.33 -0.25
C TRP A 3 8.72 -29.91 -1.36
N ALA A 4 8.22 -28.67 -1.32
CA ALA A 4 7.29 -28.18 -2.32
C ALA A 4 7.87 -28.18 -3.73
N LYS A 5 9.16 -27.83 -3.86
CA LYS A 5 9.90 -27.89 -5.13
C LYS A 5 10.00 -29.34 -5.67
N GLN A 6 10.32 -30.32 -4.78
CA GLN A 6 10.38 -31.74 -5.14
C GLN A 6 9.01 -32.28 -5.58
N GLN A 7 7.94 -31.86 -4.89
CA GLN A 7 6.58 -32.29 -5.19
C GLN A 7 5.90 -31.45 -6.29
N LYS A 8 6.59 -30.41 -6.83
CA LYS A 8 6.05 -29.47 -7.83
C LYS A 8 4.75 -28.80 -7.34
N VAL A 9 4.65 -28.56 -6.03
CA VAL A 9 3.51 -27.87 -5.41
C VAL A 9 3.78 -26.36 -5.43
N PRO A 10 2.87 -25.53 -5.98
CA PRO A 10 2.96 -24.08 -5.89
C PRO A 10 3.02 -23.62 -4.43
N VAL A 11 3.80 -22.59 -4.16
CA VAL A 11 3.91 -22.00 -2.80
C VAL A 11 3.50 -20.55 -2.85
N PHE A 12 2.54 -20.21 -2.01
CA PHE A 12 2.14 -18.83 -1.77
C PHE A 12 2.60 -18.38 -0.38
N VAL A 13 3.32 -17.25 -0.32
CA VAL A 13 3.81 -16.68 0.94
C VAL A 13 2.77 -15.68 1.47
N LEU A 14 2.17 -15.99 2.62
CA LEU A 14 1.17 -15.17 3.27
C LEU A 14 1.81 -14.37 4.43
N GLY A 15 1.74 -13.05 4.35
CA GLY A 15 2.02 -12.15 5.48
C GLY A 15 0.77 -11.92 6.33
N GLY A 16 0.40 -10.65 6.54
CA GLY A 16 -0.81 -10.28 7.28
C GLY A 16 -2.14 -10.43 6.53
N GLY A 17 -2.12 -10.78 5.24
CA GLY A 17 -3.33 -10.92 4.41
C GLY A 17 -4.05 -9.60 4.09
N SER A 18 -3.49 -8.45 4.44
CA SER A 18 -4.15 -7.15 4.36
C SER A 18 -4.27 -6.55 2.95
N ASN A 19 -3.60 -7.13 1.97
CA ASN A 19 -3.62 -6.69 0.56
C ASN A 19 -3.84 -7.88 -0.38
N LEU A 20 -4.82 -8.73 -0.05
CA LEU A 20 -5.07 -10.00 -0.72
C LEU A 20 -6.55 -10.15 -1.07
N VAL A 21 -6.82 -10.61 -2.29
CA VAL A 21 -8.14 -11.08 -2.75
C VAL A 21 -8.00 -12.55 -3.10
N VAL A 22 -8.74 -13.41 -2.42
CA VAL A 22 -8.69 -14.87 -2.60
C VAL A 22 -9.92 -15.32 -3.35
N ALA A 23 -9.77 -16.24 -4.32
CA ALA A 23 -10.90 -16.84 -5.02
C ALA A 23 -11.85 -17.55 -4.04
N ASP A 24 -13.14 -17.60 -4.35
CA ASP A 24 -14.14 -18.27 -3.51
C ASP A 24 -13.84 -19.78 -3.37
N GLU A 25 -13.27 -20.39 -4.40
CA GLU A 25 -12.81 -21.77 -4.43
C GLU A 25 -11.47 -21.98 -3.71
N GLY A 26 -10.84 -20.89 -3.24
CA GLY A 26 -9.51 -20.90 -2.67
C GLY A 26 -8.40 -20.97 -3.73
N ALA A 27 -7.23 -21.47 -3.33
CA ALA A 27 -6.07 -21.63 -4.21
C ALA A 27 -5.41 -22.98 -3.99
N SER A 28 -4.98 -23.61 -5.10
CA SER A 28 -4.23 -24.86 -5.05
C SER A 28 -2.79 -24.59 -4.65
N GLY A 29 -2.23 -25.35 -3.71
CA GLY A 29 -0.84 -25.25 -3.34
C GLY A 29 -0.60 -25.21 -1.83
N LEU A 30 0.62 -24.83 -1.46
CA LEU A 30 1.05 -24.68 -0.07
C LEU A 30 1.03 -23.20 0.30
N VAL A 31 0.28 -22.82 1.34
CA VAL A 31 0.35 -21.49 1.92
C VAL A 31 1.39 -21.48 3.04
N LEU A 32 2.45 -20.72 2.85
CA LEU A 32 3.48 -20.48 3.86
C LEU A 32 3.16 -19.20 4.63
N HIS A 33 2.52 -19.32 5.80
CA HIS A 33 2.21 -18.16 6.63
C HIS A 33 3.45 -17.68 7.38
N MET A 34 3.90 -16.49 7.06
CA MET A 34 5.09 -15.88 7.66
C MET A 34 4.76 -15.36 9.06
N ARG A 35 5.31 -16.04 10.09
CA ARG A 35 5.07 -15.72 11.50
C ARG A 35 6.37 -15.63 12.33
N THR A 36 7.50 -15.48 11.67
CA THR A 36 8.79 -15.24 12.35
C THR A 36 8.73 -13.93 13.13
N ARG A 37 9.29 -13.91 14.36
CA ARG A 37 9.25 -12.77 15.27
C ARG A 37 10.64 -12.42 15.73
N GLY A 38 10.84 -11.15 16.05
CA GLY A 38 12.06 -10.60 16.61
C GLY A 38 12.45 -9.27 15.98
N GLN A 39 12.89 -8.35 16.82
CA GLN A 39 13.44 -7.05 16.45
C GLN A 39 14.76 -6.87 17.19
N VAL A 40 15.83 -6.53 16.48
CA VAL A 40 17.13 -6.22 17.05
C VAL A 40 17.47 -4.77 16.75
N TRP A 41 17.48 -3.96 17.78
CA TRP A 41 17.76 -2.53 17.70
C TRP A 41 19.20 -2.24 18.08
N THR A 42 19.89 -1.49 17.24
CA THR A 42 21.27 -1.00 17.49
C THR A 42 21.35 0.48 17.15
N GLN A 43 22.19 1.20 17.86
CA GLN A 43 22.43 2.62 17.57
C GLN A 43 23.93 2.86 17.46
N SER A 44 24.34 3.57 16.42
CA SER A 44 25.71 3.99 16.22
C SER A 44 25.73 5.41 15.63
N GLY A 45 26.32 6.32 16.35
CA GLY A 45 26.29 7.74 15.98
C GLY A 45 24.86 8.27 15.89
N GLY A 46 24.54 8.89 14.76
CA GLY A 46 23.20 9.44 14.48
C GLY A 46 22.22 8.44 13.84
N GLU A 47 22.63 7.20 13.57
CA GLU A 47 21.78 6.18 12.94
C GLU A 47 21.29 5.17 13.99
N VAL A 48 19.98 4.88 13.94
CA VAL A 48 19.35 3.75 14.62
C VAL A 48 19.05 2.69 13.56
N ARG A 49 19.59 1.49 13.73
CA ARG A 49 19.27 0.34 12.88
C ARG A 49 18.35 -0.62 13.60
N VAL A 50 17.38 -1.14 12.90
CA VAL A 50 16.56 -2.25 13.37
C VAL A 50 16.51 -3.35 12.33
N GLU A 51 16.93 -4.55 12.73
CA GLU A 51 16.66 -5.78 11.97
C GLU A 51 15.35 -6.37 12.47
N VAL A 52 14.42 -6.59 11.55
CA VAL A 52 13.05 -7.01 11.84
C VAL A 52 12.76 -8.30 11.09
N GLN A 53 12.28 -9.33 11.82
CA GLN A 53 11.83 -10.57 11.20
C GLN A 53 10.60 -10.35 10.36
N ALA A 54 10.48 -11.05 9.23
CA ALA A 54 9.47 -10.82 8.21
C ALA A 54 8.02 -10.92 8.70
N GLY A 55 7.76 -11.74 9.72
CA GLY A 55 6.41 -11.91 10.29
C GLY A 55 6.04 -10.92 11.39
N GLU A 56 6.91 -9.96 11.76
CA GLU A 56 6.56 -8.90 12.71
C GLU A 56 5.45 -8.00 12.15
N ALA A 57 4.53 -7.54 13.00
CA ALA A 57 3.54 -6.56 12.62
C ALA A 57 4.22 -5.23 12.27
N TRP A 58 3.95 -4.72 11.08
CA TRP A 58 4.59 -3.48 10.60
C TRP A 58 4.35 -2.30 11.55
N ASP A 59 3.10 -2.12 12.00
CA ASP A 59 2.75 -0.97 12.83
C ASP A 59 3.39 -0.99 14.22
N ASP A 60 3.72 -2.18 14.75
CA ASP A 60 4.46 -2.33 16.02
C ASP A 60 5.91 -1.83 15.85
N VAL A 61 6.53 -2.10 14.69
CA VAL A 61 7.87 -1.58 14.38
C VAL A 61 7.87 -0.06 14.29
N VAL A 62 6.85 0.51 13.63
CA VAL A 62 6.70 1.98 13.51
C VAL A 62 6.43 2.62 14.88
N ALA A 63 5.61 1.98 15.71
CA ALA A 63 5.33 2.45 17.06
C ALA A 63 6.60 2.50 17.92
N GLU A 64 7.38 1.42 17.90
CA GLU A 64 8.65 1.34 18.65
C GLU A 64 9.68 2.35 18.13
N ALA A 65 9.78 2.56 16.81
CA ALA A 65 10.64 3.58 16.23
C ALA A 65 10.28 4.99 16.73
N ALA A 66 8.99 5.31 16.78
CA ALA A 66 8.52 6.61 17.27
C ALA A 66 8.82 6.80 18.78
N LEU A 67 8.66 5.75 19.60
CA LEU A 67 8.99 5.76 21.03
C LEU A 67 10.49 5.93 21.27
N ARG A 68 11.34 5.33 20.42
CA ARG A 68 12.80 5.47 20.46
C ARG A 68 13.31 6.80 19.87
N ASN A 69 12.41 7.66 19.41
CA ASN A 69 12.75 8.91 18.73
C ASN A 69 13.67 8.65 17.49
N ALA A 70 13.37 7.60 16.73
CA ALA A 70 14.06 7.18 15.51
C ALA A 70 13.20 7.52 14.29
N ALA A 71 13.53 8.61 13.58
CA ALA A 71 12.77 9.15 12.47
C ALA A 71 13.03 8.38 11.16
N GLY A 72 12.03 8.31 10.29
CA GLY A 72 12.14 7.79 8.91
C GLY A 72 11.00 6.86 8.47
N ILE A 73 10.12 6.44 9.38
CA ILE A 73 8.96 5.59 9.07
C ILE A 73 7.67 6.02 9.79
N GLU A 74 7.67 7.13 10.50
CA GLU A 74 6.54 7.60 11.32
C GLU A 74 5.27 7.85 10.51
N CYS A 75 5.38 8.27 9.25
CA CYS A 75 4.25 8.48 8.36
C CYS A 75 3.63 7.17 7.84
N LEU A 76 4.33 6.04 7.99
CA LEU A 76 3.85 4.70 7.63
C LEU A 76 3.04 4.04 8.76
N SER A 77 2.69 4.79 9.80
CA SER A 77 1.87 4.36 10.94
C SER A 77 0.51 3.84 10.51
N GLY A 78 0.06 2.77 11.15
CA GLY A 78 -1.27 2.17 10.93
C GLY A 78 -1.43 1.47 9.57
N ILE A 79 -0.37 1.29 8.78
CA ILE A 79 -0.41 0.42 7.60
C ILE A 79 -0.47 -1.02 8.10
N PRO A 80 -1.51 -1.79 7.75
CA PRO A 80 -1.63 -3.18 8.17
C PRO A 80 -0.64 -4.08 7.41
N GLY A 81 -0.37 -5.25 7.97
CA GLY A 81 0.51 -6.25 7.37
C GLY A 81 1.79 -6.48 8.17
N THR A 82 2.78 -7.10 7.54
CA THR A 82 4.02 -7.52 8.20
C THR A 82 5.25 -6.84 7.61
N ALA A 83 6.34 -6.80 8.39
CA ALA A 83 7.60 -6.19 7.99
C ALA A 83 8.17 -6.77 6.69
N GLY A 84 8.06 -8.09 6.48
CA GLY A 84 8.48 -8.73 5.23
C GLY A 84 7.58 -8.43 4.03
N ALA A 85 6.31 -8.07 4.26
CA ALA A 85 5.41 -7.66 3.19
C ALA A 85 5.61 -6.18 2.77
N ALA A 86 6.18 -5.36 3.65
CA ALA A 86 6.35 -3.93 3.42
C ALA A 86 7.15 -3.60 2.13
N PRO A 87 8.32 -4.21 1.84
CA PRO A 87 9.08 -3.93 0.63
C PRO A 87 8.44 -4.52 -0.65
N VAL A 88 7.54 -5.50 -0.55
CA VAL A 88 6.96 -6.17 -1.73
C VAL A 88 6.33 -5.16 -2.67
N GLN A 89 5.54 -4.24 -2.16
CA GLN A 89 4.94 -3.17 -2.96
C GLN A 89 5.43 -1.77 -2.58
N ASN A 90 6.61 -1.70 -1.93
CA ASN A 90 7.14 -0.42 -1.47
C ASN A 90 6.07 0.40 -0.77
N ILE A 91 5.57 -0.10 0.39
CA ILE A 91 4.49 0.60 1.10
C ILE A 91 4.84 2.06 1.33
N GLY A 92 3.84 2.92 1.16
CA GLY A 92 4.03 4.36 1.30
C GLY A 92 2.74 5.06 1.72
N ALA A 93 2.89 6.08 2.55
CA ALA A 93 1.81 6.95 2.99
C ALA A 93 2.37 8.32 3.40
N TYR A 94 1.57 9.36 3.24
CA TYR A 94 1.87 10.74 3.69
C TYR A 94 3.26 11.24 3.27
N GLY A 95 3.72 10.85 2.07
CA GLY A 95 4.98 11.30 1.49
C GLY A 95 6.23 10.56 1.96
N GLN A 96 6.09 9.44 2.69
CA GLN A 96 7.17 8.49 2.98
C GLN A 96 6.94 7.17 2.24
N GLU A 97 8.01 6.51 1.87
CA GLU A 97 8.03 5.13 1.35
C GLU A 97 9.03 4.29 2.14
N VAL A 98 8.74 2.99 2.31
CA VAL A 98 9.63 2.11 3.10
C VAL A 98 11.02 1.98 2.49
N ALA A 99 11.14 2.08 1.16
CA ALA A 99 12.41 2.04 0.45
C ALA A 99 13.40 3.11 0.93
N GLU A 100 12.93 4.29 1.39
CA GLU A 100 13.78 5.36 1.92
C GLU A 100 14.56 4.92 3.17
N ALA A 101 13.94 4.07 4.00
CA ALA A 101 14.51 3.58 5.25
C ALA A 101 15.22 2.23 5.13
N LEU A 102 15.00 1.45 4.08
CA LEU A 102 15.61 0.14 3.91
C LEU A 102 17.14 0.24 3.82
N ARG A 103 17.84 -0.71 4.44
CA ARG A 103 19.30 -0.88 4.37
C ARG A 103 19.67 -2.26 3.88
N ARG A 104 18.88 -3.29 4.21
CA ARG A 104 19.16 -4.69 3.91
C ARG A 104 17.87 -5.48 3.82
N ILE A 105 17.83 -6.44 2.92
CA ILE A 105 16.74 -7.42 2.81
C ILE A 105 17.37 -8.80 2.72
N LEU A 106 17.07 -9.67 3.69
CA LEU A 106 17.47 -11.07 3.68
C LEU A 106 16.34 -11.90 3.07
N VAL A 107 16.66 -12.71 2.09
CA VAL A 107 15.69 -13.56 1.38
C VAL A 107 16.13 -15.00 1.32
N LEU A 108 15.17 -15.90 1.18
CA LEU A 108 15.37 -17.21 0.58
C LEU A 108 15.08 -17.09 -0.92
N ASP A 109 16.07 -17.37 -1.75
CA ASP A 109 15.91 -17.48 -3.20
C ASP A 109 15.25 -18.83 -3.52
N CYS A 110 14.07 -18.82 -4.13
CA CYS A 110 13.28 -20.03 -4.38
C CYS A 110 13.86 -20.91 -5.52
N GLU A 111 14.69 -20.35 -6.38
CA GLU A 111 15.34 -21.11 -7.44
C GLU A 111 16.57 -21.86 -6.92
N THR A 112 17.45 -21.18 -6.20
CA THR A 112 18.69 -21.79 -5.66
C THR A 112 18.47 -22.46 -4.32
N LEU A 113 17.44 -22.10 -3.55
CA LEU A 113 17.18 -22.49 -2.17
C LEU A 113 18.26 -22.01 -1.20
N GLU A 114 18.94 -20.94 -1.55
CA GLU A 114 19.97 -20.29 -0.73
C GLU A 114 19.40 -19.05 -0.02
N ILE A 115 19.86 -18.83 1.19
CA ILE A 115 19.57 -17.59 1.91
C ILE A 115 20.65 -16.58 1.55
N ARG A 116 20.23 -15.41 1.09
CA ARG A 116 21.16 -14.33 0.70
C ARG A 116 20.57 -12.95 0.89
N GLU A 117 21.44 -11.98 0.94
CA GLU A 117 21.03 -10.57 0.90
C GLU A 117 20.73 -10.15 -0.55
N ILE A 118 19.74 -9.29 -0.68
CA ILE A 118 19.44 -8.61 -1.95
C ILE A 118 20.02 -7.21 -1.90
N ASP A 119 20.74 -6.88 -2.94
CA ASP A 119 21.19 -5.53 -3.23
C ASP A 119 19.97 -4.62 -3.45
N LEU A 120 19.87 -3.53 -2.68
CA LEU A 120 18.72 -2.62 -2.72
C LEU A 120 18.57 -1.94 -4.08
N GLU A 121 19.66 -1.69 -4.79
CA GLU A 121 19.63 -1.13 -6.15
C GLU A 121 18.95 -2.07 -7.13
N LYS A 122 19.05 -3.40 -6.90
CA LYS A 122 18.40 -4.44 -7.71
C LYS A 122 16.95 -4.69 -7.31
N CYS A 123 16.49 -4.14 -6.19
CA CYS A 123 15.09 -4.28 -5.78
C CYS A 123 14.12 -3.51 -6.70
N GLY A 124 14.60 -2.54 -7.48
CA GLY A 124 13.80 -1.79 -8.45
C GLY A 124 12.54 -1.19 -7.83
N PHE A 125 12.71 -0.55 -6.66
CA PHE A 125 11.61 0.11 -5.97
C PHE A 125 11.05 1.27 -6.79
N GLY A 126 9.75 1.40 -6.77
CA GLY A 126 9.01 2.50 -7.37
C GLY A 126 7.63 2.60 -6.73
N TYR A 127 6.78 3.46 -7.28
CA TYR A 127 5.42 3.62 -6.75
C TYR A 127 4.64 2.30 -6.82
N ARG A 128 4.34 1.74 -5.65
CA ARG A 128 3.62 0.46 -5.46
C ARG A 128 4.23 -0.72 -6.23
N THR A 129 5.55 -0.72 -6.46
CA THR A 129 6.25 -1.79 -7.17
C THR A 129 7.64 -2.08 -6.59
N SER A 130 8.10 -3.30 -6.81
CA SER A 130 9.46 -3.77 -6.57
C SER A 130 9.71 -5.03 -7.39
N THR A 131 10.94 -5.52 -7.41
CA THR A 131 11.28 -6.85 -7.96
C THR A 131 10.47 -7.95 -7.27
N PHE A 132 10.25 -7.86 -5.95
CA PHE A 132 9.46 -8.87 -5.21
C PHE A 132 7.99 -8.93 -5.66
N LYS A 133 7.40 -7.81 -6.12
CA LYS A 133 6.04 -7.79 -6.67
C LYS A 133 6.00 -8.27 -8.12
N ARG A 134 7.03 -7.96 -8.90
CA ARG A 134 7.11 -8.38 -10.31
C ARG A 134 7.45 -9.87 -10.46
N GLU A 135 8.21 -10.41 -9.49
CA GLU A 135 8.67 -11.82 -9.46
C GLU A 135 8.18 -12.49 -8.16
N PRO A 136 6.85 -12.70 -7.99
CA PRO A 136 6.26 -13.08 -6.69
C PRO A 136 6.71 -14.46 -6.20
N ASP A 137 7.10 -15.36 -7.11
CA ASP A 137 7.52 -16.74 -6.77
C ASP A 137 9.03 -16.88 -6.59
N ARG A 138 9.78 -15.78 -6.83
CA ARG A 138 11.24 -15.80 -6.83
C ARG A 138 11.85 -15.74 -5.43
N PHE A 139 11.28 -14.95 -4.53
CA PHE A 139 11.89 -14.66 -3.24
C PHE A 139 10.91 -14.78 -2.08
N VAL A 140 11.39 -15.38 -0.97
CA VAL A 140 10.72 -15.30 0.33
C VAL A 140 11.54 -14.37 1.23
N ILE A 141 10.99 -13.23 1.60
CA ILE A 141 11.64 -12.27 2.50
C ILE A 141 11.64 -12.87 3.92
N LEU A 142 12.82 -12.94 4.55
CA LEU A 142 13.02 -13.50 5.87
C LEU A 142 13.19 -12.42 6.94
N SER A 143 13.93 -11.36 6.64
CA SER A 143 14.06 -10.17 7.49
C SER A 143 14.33 -8.93 6.66
N VAL A 144 14.05 -7.75 7.23
CA VAL A 144 14.41 -6.45 6.71
C VAL A 144 15.20 -5.67 7.74
N THR A 145 16.20 -4.91 7.30
CA THR A 145 16.92 -3.96 8.16
C THR A 145 16.57 -2.55 7.72
N LEU A 146 16.11 -1.75 8.67
CA LEU A 146 15.81 -0.33 8.48
C LEU A 146 16.91 0.51 9.13
N GLY A 147 17.27 1.62 8.48
CA GLY A 147 18.15 2.65 9.02
C GLY A 147 17.35 3.95 9.23
N LEU A 148 17.25 4.34 10.47
CA LEU A 148 16.46 5.46 10.96
C LEU A 148 17.39 6.54 11.54
N VAL A 149 16.92 7.78 11.65
CA VAL A 149 17.71 8.89 12.17
C VAL A 149 17.42 9.11 13.64
N ALA A 150 18.42 8.93 14.51
CA ALA A 150 18.30 9.16 15.96
C ALA A 150 18.00 10.64 16.24
N GLY A 151 16.92 10.94 16.94
CA GLY A 151 16.49 12.31 17.22
C GLY A 151 16.14 13.12 15.98
N GLY A 152 15.88 12.46 14.84
CA GLY A 152 15.57 13.10 13.58
C GLY A 152 14.23 13.83 13.58
N ARG A 153 14.10 14.81 12.71
CA ARG A 153 12.82 15.51 12.50
C ARG A 153 11.87 14.68 11.66
N PRO A 154 10.57 14.71 11.96
CA PRO A 154 9.57 14.01 11.17
C PRO A 154 9.46 14.57 9.75
N ALA A 155 9.12 13.70 8.79
CA ALA A 155 8.86 14.09 7.40
C ALA A 155 7.43 14.62 7.25
N LEU A 156 7.26 15.94 7.21
CA LEU A 156 5.96 16.61 7.02
C LEU A 156 5.82 17.05 5.55
N ARG A 157 5.66 16.09 4.64
CA ARG A 157 5.60 16.34 3.18
C ARG A 157 4.17 16.38 2.63
N TYR A 158 3.17 15.95 3.41
CA TYR A 158 1.80 15.78 2.95
C TYR A 158 0.87 16.84 3.55
N ALA A 159 0.11 17.56 2.70
CA ALA A 159 -0.68 18.71 3.11
C ALA A 159 -1.66 18.43 4.26
N ASP A 160 -2.42 17.30 4.20
CA ASP A 160 -3.37 16.96 5.27
C ASP A 160 -2.65 16.76 6.62
N LEU A 161 -1.43 16.20 6.62
CA LEU A 161 -0.65 15.98 7.82
C LEU A 161 -0.08 17.29 8.36
N VAL A 162 0.41 18.17 7.49
CA VAL A 162 0.85 19.52 7.85
C VAL A 162 -0.30 20.30 8.49
N THR A 163 -1.49 20.26 7.87
CA THR A 163 -2.69 20.90 8.40
C THR A 163 -3.11 20.32 9.76
N ALA A 164 -3.04 19.00 9.92
CA ALA A 164 -3.41 18.33 11.18
C ALA A 164 -2.45 18.65 12.34
N LEU A 165 -1.24 19.14 12.04
CA LEU A 165 -0.20 19.49 13.01
C LEU A 165 0.11 20.99 13.05
N SER A 166 -0.73 21.83 12.42
CA SER A 166 -0.49 23.29 12.28
C SER A 166 -0.25 24.04 13.61
N ASP A 167 -0.86 23.56 14.69
CA ASP A 167 -0.72 24.15 16.02
C ASP A 167 0.60 23.77 16.72
N ASN A 168 1.42 22.90 16.12
CA ASN A 168 2.68 22.43 16.67
C ASN A 168 3.82 22.56 15.67
N THR A 169 4.66 23.57 15.85
CA THR A 169 5.80 23.85 14.95
C THR A 169 6.92 22.79 15.00
N HIS A 170 6.98 22.00 16.08
CA HIS A 170 8.02 20.98 16.29
C HIS A 170 7.41 19.69 16.83
N PRO A 171 6.54 19.00 16.07
CA PRO A 171 5.90 17.80 16.56
C PRO A 171 6.93 16.67 16.77
N SER A 172 6.77 15.93 17.86
CA SER A 172 7.52 14.69 18.09
C SER A 172 7.04 13.59 17.15
N LEU A 173 7.86 12.54 16.95
CA LEU A 173 7.47 11.38 16.13
C LEU A 173 6.18 10.70 16.66
N VAL A 174 5.99 10.67 17.97
CA VAL A 174 4.76 10.14 18.61
C VAL A 174 3.54 10.98 18.22
N GLN A 175 3.68 12.31 18.22
CA GLN A 175 2.59 13.23 17.80
C GLN A 175 2.27 13.08 16.31
N VAL A 176 3.30 12.95 15.45
CA VAL A 176 3.10 12.68 14.02
C VAL A 176 2.39 11.34 13.82
N ARG A 177 2.84 10.27 14.50
CA ARG A 177 2.16 8.98 14.48
C ARG A 177 0.68 9.10 14.89
N ALA A 178 0.39 9.82 15.95
CA ALA A 178 -0.99 10.03 16.41
C ALA A 178 -1.85 10.76 15.36
N ALA A 179 -1.31 11.79 14.71
CA ALA A 179 -1.98 12.53 13.64
C ALA A 179 -2.23 11.64 12.41
N VAL A 180 -1.23 10.85 11.98
CA VAL A 180 -1.36 9.89 10.88
C VAL A 180 -2.45 8.86 11.18
N LEU A 181 -2.46 8.26 12.37
CA LEU A 181 -3.50 7.31 12.78
C LEU A 181 -4.89 7.95 12.79
N ALA A 182 -5.02 9.20 13.26
CA ALA A 182 -6.29 9.94 13.24
C ALA A 182 -6.79 10.16 11.80
N LEU A 183 -5.91 10.61 10.88
CA LEU A 183 -6.24 10.79 9.48
C LEU A 183 -6.64 9.47 8.79
N ARG A 184 -5.94 8.39 9.11
CA ARG A 184 -6.24 7.06 8.56
C ARG A 184 -7.57 6.50 9.09
N ARG A 185 -7.89 6.70 10.38
CA ARG A 185 -9.19 6.31 10.96
C ARG A 185 -10.36 7.05 10.31
N LYS A 186 -10.19 8.35 9.99
CA LYS A 186 -11.20 9.10 9.24
C LYS A 186 -11.53 8.49 7.88
N LYS A 187 -10.56 7.78 7.27
CA LYS A 187 -10.69 7.09 5.98
C LYS A 187 -11.00 5.59 6.12
N SER A 188 -11.25 5.06 7.32
CA SER A 188 -11.40 3.61 7.60
C SER A 188 -10.19 2.77 7.15
N MET A 189 -8.98 3.34 7.24
CA MET A 189 -7.73 2.71 6.78
C MET A 189 -6.85 2.20 7.94
N VAL A 190 -7.39 2.17 9.15
CA VAL A 190 -6.85 1.45 10.31
C VAL A 190 -7.87 0.41 10.71
N TYR A 191 -7.43 -0.82 10.97
CA TYR A 191 -8.33 -1.89 11.39
C TYR A 191 -9.02 -1.53 12.71
N ASP A 192 -10.34 -1.63 12.72
CA ASP A 192 -11.21 -1.41 13.87
C ASP A 192 -12.41 -2.35 13.72
N GLU A 193 -12.65 -3.21 14.71
CA GLU A 193 -13.74 -4.20 14.69
C GLU A 193 -15.12 -3.56 14.61
N THR A 194 -15.25 -2.32 15.06
CA THR A 194 -16.50 -1.57 15.05
C THR A 194 -16.74 -0.80 13.74
N ASP A 195 -15.70 -0.64 12.89
CA ASP A 195 -15.85 0.10 11.65
C ASP A 195 -16.60 -0.74 10.59
N PRO A 196 -17.75 -0.26 10.07
CA PRO A 196 -18.48 -0.97 9.04
C PRO A 196 -17.70 -1.15 7.72
N ASN A 197 -16.64 -0.37 7.50
CA ASN A 197 -15.77 -0.47 6.32
C ASN A 197 -14.52 -1.35 6.56
N ARG A 198 -14.41 -2.06 7.68
CA ARG A 198 -13.19 -2.82 8.06
C ARG A 198 -12.80 -3.93 7.09
N HIS A 199 -13.77 -4.51 6.38
CA HIS A 199 -13.53 -5.62 5.46
C HIS A 199 -13.13 -5.11 4.07
N SER A 200 -11.92 -4.62 3.94
CA SER A 200 -11.32 -4.16 2.69
C SER A 200 -9.86 -4.60 2.60
N ALA A 201 -9.32 -4.64 1.40
CA ALA A 201 -7.89 -4.86 1.14
C ALA A 201 -7.11 -3.53 1.05
N GLY A 202 -7.55 -2.50 1.77
CA GLY A 202 -7.01 -1.14 1.63
C GLY A 202 -7.50 -0.44 0.37
N SER A 203 -6.67 0.42 -0.22
CA SER A 203 -6.96 0.99 -1.55
C SER A 203 -6.95 -0.11 -2.58
N PHE A 204 -8.06 -0.27 -3.32
CA PHE A 204 -8.17 -1.35 -4.32
C PHE A 204 -7.46 -0.99 -5.63
N PHE A 205 -7.40 0.29 -5.98
CA PHE A 205 -6.73 0.75 -7.19
C PHE A 205 -5.53 1.62 -6.86
N THR A 206 -4.48 1.48 -7.67
CA THR A 206 -3.33 2.38 -7.63
C THR A 206 -3.67 3.70 -8.32
N ASN A 207 -2.98 4.77 -7.95
CA ASN A 207 -3.04 6.03 -8.68
C ASN A 207 -2.38 5.84 -10.05
N PRO A 208 -3.07 6.09 -11.16
CA PRO A 208 -2.49 5.93 -12.49
C PRO A 208 -1.40 6.97 -12.74
N ILE A 209 -0.32 6.53 -13.39
CA ILE A 209 0.78 7.39 -13.83
C ILE A 209 0.69 7.50 -15.35
N VAL A 210 0.67 8.73 -15.85
CA VAL A 210 0.46 9.04 -17.26
C VAL A 210 1.45 10.12 -17.74
N ALA A 211 1.59 10.26 -19.05
CA ALA A 211 2.36 11.36 -19.63
C ALA A 211 1.68 12.72 -19.35
N VAL A 212 2.45 13.78 -19.30
CA VAL A 212 1.99 15.15 -19.00
C VAL A 212 0.87 15.61 -19.94
N ASP A 213 0.98 15.33 -21.23
CA ASP A 213 0.00 15.69 -22.25
C ASP A 213 -1.34 14.94 -22.05
N VAL A 214 -1.30 13.68 -21.63
CA VAL A 214 -2.47 12.88 -21.25
C VAL A 214 -3.16 13.47 -20.02
N ALA A 215 -2.40 13.79 -18.95
CA ALA A 215 -2.96 14.44 -17.77
C ALA A 215 -3.62 15.78 -18.11
N ALA A 216 -2.98 16.61 -18.94
CA ALA A 216 -3.52 17.87 -19.40
C ALA A 216 -4.78 17.69 -20.26
N ALA A 217 -4.85 16.65 -21.10
CA ALA A 217 -6.03 16.32 -21.89
C ALA A 217 -7.22 15.93 -21.01
N ILE A 218 -6.99 15.10 -19.96
CA ILE A 218 -8.02 14.71 -19.00
C ILE A 218 -8.55 15.93 -18.24
N ALA A 219 -7.67 16.81 -17.76
CA ALA A 219 -8.08 18.03 -17.07
C ALA A 219 -8.92 18.95 -17.96
N ARG A 220 -8.53 19.16 -19.24
CA ARG A 220 -9.34 19.91 -20.22
C ARG A 220 -10.68 19.25 -20.48
N HIS A 221 -10.72 17.91 -20.62
CA HIS A 221 -11.97 17.17 -20.76
C HIS A 221 -12.89 17.38 -19.54
N ALA A 222 -12.35 17.30 -18.33
CA ALA A 222 -13.09 17.52 -17.10
C ALA A 222 -13.69 18.94 -17.02
N VAL A 223 -12.96 19.97 -17.49
CA VAL A 223 -13.48 21.34 -17.59
C VAL A 223 -14.60 21.42 -18.65
N SER A 224 -14.38 20.89 -19.85
CA SER A 224 -15.38 20.95 -20.94
C SER A 224 -16.66 20.19 -20.62
N ALA A 225 -16.55 19.12 -19.81
CA ALA A 225 -17.68 18.34 -19.31
C ALA A 225 -18.37 18.94 -18.07
N GLY A 226 -17.91 20.11 -17.58
CA GLY A 226 -18.47 20.79 -16.41
C GLY A 226 -18.22 20.08 -15.09
N ILE A 227 -17.24 19.18 -15.03
CA ILE A 227 -16.87 18.42 -13.81
C ILE A 227 -16.10 19.32 -12.84
N ILE A 228 -15.20 20.14 -13.37
CA ILE A 228 -14.40 21.15 -12.68
C ILE A 228 -14.46 22.46 -13.45
N ARG A 229 -14.08 23.55 -12.79
CA ARG A 229 -14.08 24.90 -13.40
C ARG A 229 -12.74 25.22 -14.05
N THR A 230 -11.65 24.76 -13.42
CA THR A 230 -10.29 24.97 -13.93
C THR A 230 -9.46 23.67 -13.83
N PRO A 231 -8.44 23.48 -14.70
CA PRO A 231 -7.59 22.28 -14.69
C PRO A 231 -6.91 22.02 -13.35
N GLU A 232 -6.64 23.06 -12.56
CA GLU A 232 -5.94 23.00 -11.28
C GLU A 232 -6.81 22.36 -10.18
N GLU A 233 -8.13 22.29 -10.36
CA GLU A 233 -9.03 21.60 -9.44
C GLU A 233 -8.88 20.07 -9.53
N MET A 234 -8.23 19.51 -10.56
CA MET A 234 -7.92 18.10 -10.66
C MET A 234 -6.63 17.78 -9.88
N PRO A 235 -6.70 16.95 -8.80
CA PRO A 235 -5.51 16.58 -8.03
C PRO A 235 -4.54 15.76 -8.87
N GLN A 236 -3.33 16.28 -9.06
CA GLN A 236 -2.27 15.65 -9.83
C GLN A 236 -0.90 15.93 -9.21
N PHE A 237 0.05 15.00 -9.38
CA PHE A 237 1.37 15.08 -8.78
C PHE A 237 2.42 14.79 -9.84
N VAL A 238 3.24 15.78 -10.16
CA VAL A 238 4.37 15.62 -11.09
C VAL A 238 5.46 14.78 -10.42
N LEU A 239 5.92 13.76 -11.13
CA LEU A 239 6.98 12.85 -10.69
C LEU A 239 8.35 13.34 -11.19
N PRO A 240 9.48 12.89 -10.57
CA PRO A 240 10.83 13.32 -10.95
C PRO A 240 11.19 13.02 -12.41
N ASP A 241 10.59 12.03 -13.03
CA ASP A 241 10.78 11.65 -14.44
C ASP A 241 9.89 12.45 -15.42
N GLY A 242 9.12 13.42 -14.91
CA GLY A 242 8.22 14.26 -15.68
C GLY A 242 6.84 13.65 -15.95
N GLN A 243 6.59 12.41 -15.54
CA GLN A 243 5.25 11.84 -15.59
C GLN A 243 4.32 12.46 -14.53
N VAL A 244 3.02 12.24 -14.67
CA VAL A 244 2.01 12.77 -13.75
C VAL A 244 1.23 11.62 -13.13
N LYS A 245 1.20 11.58 -11.80
CA LYS A 245 0.36 10.67 -11.03
C LYS A 245 -0.98 11.34 -10.74
N LEU A 246 -2.07 10.74 -11.21
CA LEU A 246 -3.44 11.20 -11.02
C LEU A 246 -4.05 10.59 -9.75
N ALA A 247 -4.94 11.33 -9.09
CA ALA A 247 -5.64 10.82 -7.91
C ALA A 247 -6.79 9.88 -8.31
N ALA A 248 -6.58 8.56 -8.22
CA ALA A 248 -7.59 7.56 -8.60
C ALA A 248 -8.91 7.72 -7.83
N GLY A 249 -8.87 8.10 -6.55
CA GLY A 249 -10.08 8.40 -5.77
C GLY A 249 -10.90 9.54 -6.36
N TRP A 250 -10.25 10.59 -6.86
CA TRP A 250 -10.91 11.70 -7.56
C TRP A 250 -11.54 11.21 -8.87
N LEU A 251 -10.81 10.41 -9.66
CA LEU A 251 -11.34 9.85 -10.91
C LEU A 251 -12.59 9.02 -10.66
N ILE A 252 -12.59 8.17 -9.62
CA ILE A 252 -13.75 7.34 -9.26
C ILE A 252 -14.96 8.21 -8.88
N GLU A 253 -14.78 9.20 -7.99
CA GLU A 253 -15.87 10.08 -7.54
C GLU A 253 -16.45 10.89 -8.71
N HIS A 254 -15.61 11.33 -9.66
CA HIS A 254 -16.05 12.11 -10.84
C HIS A 254 -16.46 11.25 -12.04
N ALA A 255 -16.29 9.92 -11.95
CA ALA A 255 -16.93 8.97 -12.87
C ALA A 255 -18.36 8.60 -12.43
N GLY A 256 -18.89 9.25 -11.38
CA GLY A 256 -20.27 9.05 -10.90
C GLY A 256 -20.40 8.02 -9.79
N LEU A 257 -19.28 7.54 -9.23
CA LEU A 257 -19.26 6.52 -8.17
C LEU A 257 -18.85 7.14 -6.83
N SER A 258 -19.85 7.56 -6.04
CA SER A 258 -19.62 8.19 -4.75
C SER A 258 -19.22 7.20 -3.66
N LYS A 259 -18.59 7.73 -2.59
CA LYS A 259 -18.43 7.00 -1.33
C LYS A 259 -19.78 6.49 -0.84
N GLY A 260 -19.79 5.24 -0.36
CA GLY A 260 -21.02 4.57 0.07
C GLY A 260 -21.82 3.93 -1.06
N PHE A 261 -21.39 4.01 -2.33
CA PHE A 261 -22.00 3.26 -3.43
C PHE A 261 -22.04 1.77 -3.10
N ARG A 262 -23.18 1.11 -3.36
CA ARG A 262 -23.39 -0.30 -3.07
C ARG A 262 -23.84 -1.08 -4.30
N MET A 263 -23.33 -2.30 -4.40
CA MET A 263 -23.75 -3.30 -5.37
C MET A 263 -23.95 -4.64 -4.66
N GLY A 264 -25.15 -4.85 -4.10
CA GLY A 264 -25.46 -6.00 -3.28
C GLY A 264 -24.64 -6.02 -1.98
N SER A 265 -23.89 -7.10 -1.77
CA SER A 265 -23.07 -7.35 -0.57
C SER A 265 -21.72 -6.65 -0.57
N VAL A 266 -21.37 -5.95 -1.64
CA VAL A 266 -20.11 -5.20 -1.78
C VAL A 266 -20.37 -3.73 -2.09
N GLY A 267 -19.38 -2.87 -1.88
CA GLY A 267 -19.54 -1.44 -2.17
C GLY A 267 -18.24 -0.67 -2.06
N ILE A 268 -18.29 0.60 -2.38
CA ILE A 268 -17.23 1.56 -2.10
C ILE A 268 -17.39 2.01 -0.64
N SER A 269 -16.29 2.05 0.11
CA SER A 269 -16.29 2.54 1.50
C SER A 269 -17.00 3.89 1.61
N SER A 270 -17.81 4.06 2.65
CA SER A 270 -18.46 5.34 2.95
C SER A 270 -17.48 6.47 3.31
N ARG A 271 -16.19 6.14 3.53
CA ARG A 271 -15.16 7.10 3.96
C ARG A 271 -13.99 7.24 2.98
N HIS A 272 -13.81 6.29 2.05
CA HIS A 272 -12.67 6.29 1.14
C HIS A 272 -13.03 5.71 -0.23
N ALA A 273 -12.98 6.53 -1.28
CA ALA A 273 -13.38 6.15 -2.63
C ALA A 273 -12.54 5.00 -3.24
N LEU A 274 -11.29 4.84 -2.79
CA LEU A 274 -10.41 3.75 -3.27
C LEU A 274 -10.65 2.41 -2.56
N ALA A 275 -11.33 2.37 -1.41
CA ALA A 275 -11.54 1.14 -0.68
C ALA A 275 -12.83 0.44 -1.11
N LEU A 276 -12.70 -0.76 -1.66
CA LEU A 276 -13.82 -1.64 -1.91
C LEU A 276 -14.07 -2.51 -0.67
N VAL A 277 -15.32 -2.56 -0.21
CA VAL A 277 -15.70 -3.13 1.08
C VAL A 277 -16.68 -4.27 0.86
N HIS A 278 -16.47 -5.35 1.62
CA HIS A 278 -17.40 -6.47 1.74
C HIS A 278 -18.26 -6.29 3.00
N HIS A 279 -19.59 -6.33 2.83
CA HIS A 279 -20.55 -6.11 3.93
C HIS A 279 -21.13 -7.38 4.52
N GLY A 280 -20.58 -8.56 4.18
CA GLY A 280 -21.07 -9.88 4.57
C GLY A 280 -22.01 -10.49 3.54
N GLY A 281 -22.01 -11.84 3.45
CA GLY A 281 -22.89 -12.62 2.56
C GLY A 281 -22.60 -12.54 1.06
N GLY A 282 -21.50 -11.87 0.64
CA GLY A 282 -21.05 -11.80 -0.75
C GLY A 282 -19.88 -12.73 -1.04
N THR A 283 -19.49 -12.76 -2.29
CA THR A 283 -18.40 -13.58 -2.84
C THR A 283 -17.26 -12.70 -3.35
N THR A 284 -16.11 -13.31 -3.59
CA THR A 284 -14.99 -12.66 -4.30
C THR A 284 -15.41 -12.27 -5.72
N ALA A 285 -16.26 -13.08 -6.37
CA ALA A 285 -16.83 -12.74 -7.67
C ALA A 285 -17.66 -11.45 -7.63
N ASP A 286 -18.39 -11.18 -6.55
CA ASP A 286 -19.12 -9.91 -6.37
C ASP A 286 -18.16 -8.74 -6.22
N LEU A 287 -17.07 -8.90 -5.46
CA LEU A 287 -16.03 -7.88 -5.30
C LEU A 287 -15.36 -7.54 -6.64
N VAL A 288 -14.98 -8.57 -7.41
CA VAL A 288 -14.38 -8.41 -8.75
C VAL A 288 -15.34 -7.70 -9.70
N ARG A 289 -16.63 -8.07 -9.67
CA ARG A 289 -17.67 -7.41 -10.48
C ARG A 289 -17.80 -5.91 -10.13
N LEU A 290 -17.79 -5.56 -8.84
CA LEU A 290 -17.76 -4.16 -8.41
C LEU A 290 -16.49 -3.46 -8.90
N ALA A 291 -15.33 -4.10 -8.76
CA ALA A 291 -14.07 -3.53 -9.20
C ALA A 291 -14.03 -3.27 -10.72
N LEU A 292 -14.56 -4.20 -11.53
CA LEU A 292 -14.73 -4.03 -12.97
C LEU A 292 -15.72 -2.89 -13.31
N HIS A 293 -16.80 -2.76 -12.54
CA HIS A 293 -17.74 -1.65 -12.72
C HIS A 293 -17.07 -0.30 -12.45
N VAL A 294 -16.25 -0.19 -11.39
CA VAL A 294 -15.46 1.01 -11.10
C VAL A 294 -14.45 1.29 -12.22
N HIS A 295 -13.72 0.26 -12.67
CA HIS A 295 -12.75 0.35 -13.76
C HIS A 295 -13.42 0.86 -15.05
N ALA A 296 -14.55 0.26 -15.46
CA ALA A 296 -15.27 0.65 -16.66
C ALA A 296 -15.79 2.10 -16.57
N ALA A 297 -16.38 2.49 -15.45
CA ALA A 297 -16.89 3.84 -15.27
C ALA A 297 -15.78 4.91 -15.40
N VAL A 298 -14.59 4.65 -14.83
CA VAL A 298 -13.44 5.57 -14.97
C VAL A 298 -12.90 5.57 -16.39
N TYR A 299 -12.82 4.39 -17.03
CA TYR A 299 -12.36 4.29 -18.41
C TYR A 299 -13.31 5.01 -19.38
N ASP A 300 -14.62 4.80 -19.27
CA ASP A 300 -15.62 5.44 -20.11
C ASP A 300 -15.61 6.97 -19.95
N ARG A 301 -15.36 7.46 -18.73
CA ARG A 301 -15.37 8.90 -18.43
C ARG A 301 -14.09 9.62 -18.79
N PHE A 302 -12.93 9.00 -18.56
CA PHE A 302 -11.62 9.65 -18.64
C PHE A 302 -10.62 8.97 -19.57
N GLY A 303 -10.94 7.81 -20.13
CA GLY A 303 -10.01 7.01 -20.95
C GLY A 303 -8.86 6.40 -20.15
N ILE A 304 -8.98 6.28 -18.82
CA ILE A 304 -7.95 5.78 -17.93
C ILE A 304 -8.31 4.41 -17.39
N ALA A 305 -7.45 3.43 -17.63
CA ALA A 305 -7.54 2.11 -17.02
C ALA A 305 -6.96 2.14 -15.60
N LEU A 306 -7.77 1.78 -14.59
CA LEU A 306 -7.32 1.65 -13.21
C LEU A 306 -6.75 0.24 -12.97
N GLY A 307 -5.50 0.16 -12.52
CA GLY A 307 -4.87 -1.10 -12.12
C GLY A 307 -5.14 -1.46 -10.66
N PRO A 308 -5.44 -2.73 -10.32
CA PRO A 308 -5.64 -3.14 -8.93
C PRO A 308 -4.32 -3.14 -8.15
N GLU A 309 -4.38 -2.76 -6.87
CA GLU A 309 -3.24 -2.81 -5.94
C GLU A 309 -3.14 -4.19 -5.23
N PRO A 310 -4.25 -4.84 -4.81
CA PRO A 310 -4.21 -6.14 -4.15
C PRO A 310 -3.61 -7.25 -5.01
N VAL A 311 -3.02 -8.22 -4.33
CA VAL A 311 -2.60 -9.48 -4.95
C VAL A 311 -3.79 -10.42 -5.04
N PHE A 312 -3.95 -11.10 -6.17
CA PHE A 312 -5.01 -12.09 -6.40
C PHE A 312 -4.45 -13.50 -6.19
N LEU A 313 -5.17 -14.31 -5.43
CA LEU A 313 -4.81 -15.70 -5.17
C LEU A 313 -5.95 -16.63 -5.61
N GLY A 314 -5.64 -17.57 -6.51
CA GLY A 314 -6.61 -18.50 -7.09
C GLY A 314 -7.47 -17.90 -8.21
N LEU A 315 -7.24 -16.65 -8.56
CA LEU A 315 -7.88 -15.95 -9.67
C LEU A 315 -6.92 -14.92 -10.28
N THR A 316 -7.25 -14.44 -11.48
CA THR A 316 -6.52 -13.36 -12.16
C THR A 316 -7.43 -12.15 -12.33
N TRP A 317 -6.84 -10.95 -12.34
CA TRP A 317 -7.57 -9.73 -12.66
C TRP A 317 -8.01 -9.77 -14.13
N PRO A 318 -9.33 -9.63 -14.43
CA PRO A 318 -9.84 -9.78 -15.79
C PRO A 318 -9.96 -8.45 -16.57
N GLY A 319 -9.56 -7.30 -15.96
CA GLY A 319 -9.65 -5.96 -16.55
C GLY A 319 -8.34 -5.40 -17.08
#